data_79401fab716eae2bae23d142cc622726
#
_entry.id   79401fab716eae2bae23d142cc622726
#
_cell.length_a   1.000
_cell.length_b   1.000
_cell.length_c   1.000
_cell.angle_alpha   90.00
_cell.angle_beta   90.00
_cell.angle_gamma   90.00
#
_symmetry.space_group_name_H-M   'P 1'
#
loop_
_entity.id
_entity.type
_entity.pdbx_description
1 polymer ?
#
loop_
_entity_poly.entity_id
_entity_poly.type
_entity_poly.pdbx_seq_one_letter_code
_entity_poly.pdbx_strand_id
1 'polypeptide(L)'
;AVMFSNIKMVENDSLPNMLDGFVTVHENKPRSLGAELEGTNSAGDLGAALLLTYQNRNLFRGSELFSLKLRGAFEAITGLEGYSDQNYMEISVEAGLTFPNFKLFRFNGRDRGLMRATSEVSLLYDSQNRPEFHRRVLTSALRYRWQSPNGLLRHRIDLIDLNYVFMPWISETFRKDYLEDETDRNAILRYNYENLFIMRLGYSFTYNSQRNATSIADYGSNALGIRFNVESAGNVLYGFSNLFGASRNDQGQYTLFNIAYAQYLKGDFDISKSFRFDDRNSLALHFGIGVAYPYGNSTILPYEKRYFSGGANSVRGWSVRELGPGRFTGGDGRIDFINQTGDIKLDLNAEYRTYLFWKLHGAFFVDAGNIWTIRDYAEQPGGQFRMRSFWREIAVSYGLGFRLNFDYFILRLDGGMKAIHPAYDDVRHHYPIIHPDFKRDFTLHFAVGLPF
;
A
#
# COMPACT_ATOMS: atom_id res chain seq x y z
N ALA A 1 6.64 13.88 27.56
CA ALA A 1 5.88 14.49 26.49
C ALA A 1 5.09 15.68 27.04
N VAL A 2 5.32 16.84 26.50
CA VAL A 2 4.71 18.11 26.92
C VAL A 2 3.38 18.26 26.19
N MET A 3 2.31 18.55 26.91
CA MET A 3 0.98 18.80 26.35
C MET A 3 0.90 20.20 25.76
N PHE A 4 1.30 21.20 26.54
CA PHE A 4 1.49 22.55 26.09
C PHE A 4 2.54 23.26 26.96
N SER A 5 3.14 24.30 26.42
CA SER A 5 4.01 25.19 27.18
C SER A 5 3.55 26.61 26.99
N ASN A 6 3.62 27.39 28.07
CA ASN A 6 3.38 28.83 28.05
C ASN A 6 4.66 29.56 28.47
N ILE A 7 5.03 30.57 27.71
CA ILE A 7 6.19 31.41 28.01
C ILE A 7 5.64 32.80 28.35
N LYS A 8 5.86 33.24 29.58
CA LYS A 8 5.54 34.57 30.04
C LYS A 8 6.85 35.33 30.24
N MET A 9 7.01 36.43 29.56
CA MET A 9 8.12 37.36 29.77
C MET A 9 7.63 38.52 30.70
N VAL A 10 8.37 38.82 31.74
CA VAL A 10 8.08 39.88 32.70
C VAL A 10 9.33 40.73 32.82
N GLU A 11 9.18 42.06 32.92
CA GLU A 11 10.32 42.95 33.18
C GLU A 11 10.94 42.63 34.56
N ASN A 12 12.26 42.60 34.60
CA ASN A 12 12.97 42.34 35.84
C ASN A 12 13.05 43.62 36.69
N ASP A 13 12.43 43.59 37.86
CA ASP A 13 12.37 44.74 38.78
C ASP A 13 13.73 45.20 39.33
N SER A 14 14.75 44.35 39.29
CA SER A 14 16.06 44.59 39.86
C SER A 14 17.14 44.96 38.84
N LEU A 15 16.95 44.59 37.56
CA LEU A 15 17.93 44.79 36.49
C LEU A 15 17.28 45.52 35.30
N PRO A 16 17.57 46.83 35.10
CA PRO A 16 16.99 47.55 33.98
C PRO A 16 17.40 46.96 32.65
N ASN A 17 16.45 46.86 31.71
CA ASN A 17 16.59 46.29 30.37
C ASN A 17 16.74 44.75 30.33
N MET A 18 16.37 44.03 31.38
CA MET A 18 16.29 42.56 31.38
C MET A 18 14.86 42.08 31.53
N LEU A 19 14.59 40.92 30.94
CA LEU A 19 13.31 40.22 31.03
C LEU A 19 13.50 38.86 31.74
N ASP A 20 12.62 38.59 32.69
CA ASP A 20 12.51 37.25 33.29
C ASP A 20 11.56 36.40 32.44
N GLY A 21 12.03 35.23 32.00
CA GLY A 21 11.25 34.27 31.24
C GLY A 21 10.72 33.12 32.11
N PHE A 22 9.41 33.09 32.30
CA PHE A 22 8.74 31.98 33.00
C PHE A 22 8.21 30.97 31.98
N VAL A 23 8.73 29.73 32.02
CA VAL A 23 8.27 28.66 31.16
C VAL A 23 7.44 27.69 31.99
N THR A 24 6.12 27.70 31.77
CA THR A 24 5.20 26.73 32.40
C THR A 24 4.99 25.58 31.48
N VAL A 25 5.30 24.35 31.92
CA VAL A 25 5.19 23.13 31.16
C VAL A 25 4.14 22.23 31.80
N HIS A 26 3.15 21.82 30.99
CA HIS A 26 2.18 20.82 31.40
C HIS A 26 2.53 19.48 30.73
N GLU A 27 2.78 18.46 31.53
CA GLU A 27 3.13 17.17 31.08
C GLU A 27 1.88 16.35 30.69
N ASN A 28 1.95 15.66 29.55
CA ASN A 28 0.96 14.65 29.19
C ASN A 28 1.15 13.39 30.04
N LYS A 29 0.05 12.66 30.27
CA LYS A 29 0.17 11.33 30.88
C LYS A 29 1.10 10.46 30.01
N PRO A 30 2.15 9.88 30.56
CA PRO A 30 3.15 9.15 29.77
C PRO A 30 2.57 7.85 29.19
N ARG A 31 1.52 7.33 29.78
CA ARG A 31 0.90 6.06 29.36
C ARG A 31 -0.52 6.27 28.89
N SER A 32 -0.90 5.56 27.84
CA SER A 32 -2.28 5.52 27.34
C SER A 32 -2.63 4.09 26.92
N LEU A 33 -3.89 3.73 27.13
CA LEU A 33 -4.50 2.50 26.65
C LEU A 33 -5.67 2.90 25.76
N GLY A 34 -5.73 2.33 24.55
CA GLY A 34 -6.83 2.48 23.61
C GLY A 34 -7.42 1.13 23.26
N ALA A 35 -8.71 1.13 22.98
CA ALA A 35 -9.42 -0.02 22.42
C ALA A 35 -10.26 0.46 21.24
N GLU A 36 -10.16 -0.23 20.11
CA GLU A 36 -10.85 0.09 18.87
C GLU A 36 -11.56 -1.16 18.36
N LEU A 37 -12.81 -1.01 17.95
CA LEU A 37 -13.59 -2.07 17.30
C LEU A 37 -13.70 -1.73 15.81
N GLU A 38 -13.30 -2.67 14.96
CA GLU A 38 -13.32 -2.53 13.51
C GLU A 38 -14.32 -3.55 12.92
N GLY A 39 -15.10 -3.10 11.93
CA GLY A 39 -15.80 -4.01 11.02
C GLY A 39 -14.86 -4.33 9.85
N THR A 40 -14.73 -5.61 9.51
CA THR A 40 -13.91 -6.06 8.38
C THR A 40 -14.77 -6.61 7.27
N ASN A 41 -14.29 -6.47 6.03
CA ASN A 41 -14.89 -7.08 4.84
C ASN A 41 -13.76 -7.46 3.89
N SER A 42 -13.45 -8.74 3.80
CA SER A 42 -12.43 -9.28 2.90
C SER A 42 -13.09 -10.05 1.77
N ALA A 43 -13.13 -9.44 0.58
CA ALA A 43 -13.70 -10.05 -0.64
C ALA A 43 -15.17 -10.50 -0.52
N GLY A 44 -15.97 -9.86 0.35
CA GLY A 44 -17.36 -10.19 0.59
C GLY A 44 -17.62 -10.91 1.93
N ASP A 45 -16.58 -11.42 2.58
CA ASP A 45 -16.67 -12.02 3.91
C ASP A 45 -16.73 -10.93 4.97
N LEU A 46 -17.78 -10.96 5.79
CA LEU A 46 -17.99 -9.99 6.86
C LEU A 46 -17.35 -10.46 8.16
N GLY A 47 -16.73 -9.54 8.86
CA GLY A 47 -16.07 -9.84 10.11
C GLY A 47 -15.96 -8.66 11.06
N ALA A 48 -15.31 -8.92 12.17
CA ALA A 48 -15.00 -7.91 13.17
C ALA A 48 -13.58 -8.11 13.71
N ALA A 49 -12.93 -7.01 14.08
CA ALA A 49 -11.64 -7.03 14.75
C ALA A 49 -11.65 -6.14 15.99
N LEU A 50 -10.91 -6.56 17.01
CA LEU A 50 -10.62 -5.79 18.20
C LEU A 50 -9.14 -5.45 18.22
N LEU A 51 -8.82 -4.16 18.31
CA LEU A 51 -7.47 -3.65 18.44
C LEU A 51 -7.29 -3.03 19.84
N LEU A 52 -6.33 -3.54 20.59
CA LEU A 52 -5.90 -2.98 21.86
C LEU A 52 -4.53 -2.34 21.68
N THR A 53 -4.39 -1.08 22.03
CA THR A 53 -3.15 -0.31 21.88
C THR A 53 -2.69 0.21 23.23
N TYR A 54 -1.52 -0.22 23.68
CA TYR A 54 -0.80 0.38 24.80
C TYR A 54 0.32 1.28 24.29
N GLN A 55 0.45 2.47 24.83
CA GLN A 55 1.54 3.40 24.50
C GLN A 55 2.20 3.94 25.78
N ASN A 56 3.53 4.05 25.72
CA ASN A 56 4.33 4.77 26.71
C ASN A 56 5.23 5.79 25.99
N ARG A 57 5.01 7.07 26.24
CA ARG A 57 5.64 8.20 25.54
C ARG A 57 6.93 8.72 26.16
N ASN A 58 7.44 8.04 27.15
CA ASN A 58 8.69 8.44 27.83
C ASN A 58 9.35 7.22 28.48
N LEU A 59 9.58 6.17 27.69
CA LEU A 59 10.02 4.86 28.20
C LEU A 59 11.37 4.95 28.91
N PHE A 60 12.34 5.64 28.31
CA PHE A 60 13.71 5.80 28.83
C PHE A 60 14.01 7.26 29.25
N ARG A 61 12.98 8.08 29.51
CA ARG A 61 13.07 9.49 29.90
C ARG A 61 13.66 10.43 28.84
N GLY A 62 13.71 9.96 27.56
CA GLY A 62 14.17 10.72 26.40
C GLY A 62 13.06 11.00 25.37
N SER A 63 11.79 10.93 25.79
CA SER A 63 10.61 11.08 24.93
C SER A 63 10.46 9.98 23.86
N GLU A 64 11.02 8.82 24.13
CA GLU A 64 10.81 7.64 23.29
C GLU A 64 9.37 7.17 23.40
N LEU A 65 8.79 6.80 22.24
CA LEU A 65 7.46 6.22 22.17
C LEU A 65 7.57 4.69 22.02
N PHE A 66 7.17 3.99 23.04
CA PHE A 66 6.91 2.55 22.96
C PHE A 66 5.43 2.34 22.67
N SER A 67 5.11 1.46 21.72
CA SER A 67 3.75 1.04 21.40
C SER A 67 3.67 -0.49 21.36
N LEU A 68 2.65 -1.03 21.98
CA LEU A 68 2.29 -2.44 21.89
C LEU A 68 0.84 -2.52 21.41
N LYS A 69 0.62 -3.22 20.30
CA LYS A 69 -0.70 -3.42 19.72
C LYS A 69 -1.00 -4.92 19.70
N LEU A 70 -2.19 -5.25 20.12
CA LEU A 70 -2.76 -6.60 20.05
C LEU A 70 -4.02 -6.50 19.20
N ARG A 71 -4.09 -7.29 18.13
CA ARG A 71 -5.25 -7.35 17.25
C ARG A 71 -5.75 -8.79 17.19
N GLY A 72 -7.06 -8.95 17.38
CA GLY A 72 -7.77 -10.20 17.10
C GLY A 72 -8.85 -9.92 16.07
N ALA A 73 -8.93 -10.69 15.00
CA ALA A 73 -9.94 -10.58 13.97
C ALA A 73 -10.61 -11.93 13.71
N PHE A 74 -11.88 -11.86 13.37
CA PHE A 74 -12.72 -12.99 13.00
C PHE A 74 -13.54 -12.59 11.78
N GLU A 75 -13.56 -13.45 10.74
CA GLU A 75 -14.40 -13.27 9.56
C GLU A 75 -15.17 -14.56 9.27
N ALA A 76 -16.46 -14.43 8.97
CA ALA A 76 -17.29 -15.53 8.53
C ALA A 76 -17.07 -15.73 7.03
N ILE A 77 -16.49 -16.87 6.63
CA ILE A 77 -16.22 -17.18 5.22
C ILE A 77 -17.52 -17.67 4.57
N THR A 78 -17.91 -16.97 3.51
CA THR A 78 -19.08 -17.31 2.70
C THR A 78 -18.63 -17.58 1.26
N GLY A 79 -18.91 -18.75 0.72
CA GLY A 79 -18.78 -19.01 -0.72
C GLY A 79 -17.66 -19.92 -1.20
N LEU A 80 -16.87 -20.53 -0.33
CA LEU A 80 -15.97 -21.62 -0.71
C LEU A 80 -16.70 -22.97 -0.60
N GLU A 81 -16.96 -23.62 -1.72
CA GLU A 81 -17.52 -24.99 -1.75
C GLU A 81 -16.60 -25.94 -0.96
N GLY A 82 -17.15 -26.63 0.03
CA GLY A 82 -16.42 -27.56 0.89
C GLY A 82 -15.87 -26.97 2.20
N TYR A 83 -15.99 -25.66 2.43
CA TYR A 83 -15.47 -24.97 3.63
C TYR A 83 -16.51 -24.12 4.35
N SER A 84 -17.81 -24.36 4.14
CA SER A 84 -18.92 -23.50 4.60
C SER A 84 -19.04 -23.33 6.12
N ASP A 85 -18.39 -24.17 6.92
CA ASP A 85 -18.48 -24.13 8.38
C ASP A 85 -17.17 -23.69 9.07
N GLN A 86 -16.18 -23.21 8.32
CA GLN A 86 -14.90 -22.80 8.88
C GLN A 86 -14.70 -21.30 8.71
N ASN A 87 -14.19 -20.67 9.76
CA ASN A 87 -14.03 -19.23 9.84
C ASN A 87 -12.57 -18.82 9.76
N TYR A 88 -12.32 -17.60 9.32
CA TYR A 88 -11.00 -16.98 9.40
C TYR A 88 -10.77 -16.42 10.79
N MET A 89 -9.61 -16.70 11.35
CA MET A 89 -9.13 -16.11 12.60
C MET A 89 -7.73 -15.54 12.40
N GLU A 90 -7.54 -14.32 12.88
CA GLU A 90 -6.24 -13.64 12.89
C GLU A 90 -5.91 -13.13 14.30
N ILE A 91 -4.69 -13.36 14.73
CA ILE A 91 -4.14 -12.78 15.97
C ILE A 91 -2.80 -12.16 15.62
N SER A 92 -2.65 -10.87 15.87
CA SER A 92 -1.37 -10.19 15.67
C SER A 92 -0.91 -9.42 16.91
N VAL A 93 0.41 -9.38 17.07
CA VAL A 93 1.11 -8.64 18.11
C VAL A 93 2.17 -7.78 17.46
N GLU A 94 2.06 -6.45 17.62
CA GLU A 94 3.04 -5.50 17.11
C GLU A 94 3.67 -4.73 18.28
N ALA A 95 4.99 -4.78 18.39
CA ALA A 95 5.77 -3.96 19.32
C ALA A 95 6.62 -2.96 18.53
N GLY A 96 6.51 -1.68 18.85
CA GLY A 96 7.24 -0.59 18.21
C GLY A 96 7.96 0.31 19.22
N LEU A 97 9.16 0.72 18.88
CA LEU A 97 9.94 1.68 19.67
C LEU A 97 10.42 2.80 18.74
N THR A 98 9.94 4.01 18.97
CA THR A 98 10.30 5.20 18.19
C THR A 98 11.14 6.15 19.03
N PHE A 99 12.31 6.50 18.54
CA PHE A 99 13.20 7.51 19.10
C PHE A 99 13.00 8.85 18.38
N PRO A 100 12.99 9.97 19.11
CA PRO A 100 12.76 11.30 18.51
C PRO A 100 13.97 11.86 17.76
N ASN A 101 15.00 11.06 17.50
CA ASN A 101 16.23 11.44 16.81
C ASN A 101 16.81 10.26 16.02
N PHE A 102 17.76 10.52 15.11
CA PHE A 102 18.58 9.48 14.51
C PHE A 102 19.53 8.90 15.56
N LYS A 103 19.47 7.58 15.78
CA LYS A 103 20.32 6.89 16.77
C LYS A 103 21.62 6.33 16.19
N LEU A 104 21.60 5.84 14.93
CA LEU A 104 22.78 5.23 14.30
C LEU A 104 23.64 6.25 13.54
N PHE A 105 23.04 7.31 13.01
CA PHE A 105 23.76 8.32 12.24
C PHE A 105 23.80 9.65 13.01
N ARG A 106 25.01 10.15 13.23
CA ARG A 106 25.22 11.48 13.80
C ARG A 106 25.41 12.47 12.67
N PHE A 107 24.36 13.19 12.34
CA PHE A 107 24.51 14.36 11.48
C PHE A 107 25.05 15.53 12.32
N ASN A 108 26.23 16.02 11.99
CA ASN A 108 26.79 17.24 12.59
C ASN A 108 26.31 18.44 11.77
N GLY A 109 25.56 19.36 12.35
CA GLY A 109 25.17 20.60 11.68
C GLY A 109 24.05 21.36 12.36
N ARG A 110 23.91 22.64 12.01
CA ARG A 110 22.86 23.59 12.43
C ARG A 110 21.44 23.10 12.11
N ASP A 111 21.29 22.19 11.15
CA ASP A 111 19.99 21.70 10.65
C ASP A 111 19.34 20.65 11.56
N ARG A 112 20.06 20.16 12.56
CA ARG A 112 19.63 19.13 13.50
C ARG A 112 18.36 19.47 14.29
N GLY A 113 18.20 20.75 14.64
CA GLY A 113 17.04 21.25 15.38
C GLY A 113 15.82 21.52 14.49
N LEU A 114 16.03 21.66 13.19
CA LEU A 114 14.99 22.01 12.22
C LEU A 114 14.37 20.78 11.56
N MET A 115 15.11 19.68 11.47
CA MET A 115 14.62 18.40 10.91
C MET A 115 13.89 17.60 12.00
N ARG A 116 12.63 17.26 11.74
CA ARG A 116 11.89 16.30 12.58
C ARG A 116 12.29 14.88 12.18
N ALA A 117 13.35 14.37 12.80
CA ALA A 117 13.89 13.06 12.52
C ALA A 117 13.43 12.05 13.58
N THR A 118 13.17 10.81 13.16
CA THR A 118 12.83 9.69 14.04
C THR A 118 13.53 8.42 13.59
N SER A 119 13.90 7.57 14.56
CA SER A 119 14.34 6.20 14.34
C SER A 119 13.30 5.26 14.93
N GLU A 120 12.86 4.26 14.19
CA GLU A 120 11.83 3.32 14.60
C GLU A 120 12.36 1.89 14.47
N VAL A 121 12.19 1.11 15.52
CA VAL A 121 12.36 -0.34 15.51
C VAL A 121 11.01 -0.96 15.76
N SER A 122 10.60 -1.90 14.94
CA SER A 122 9.32 -2.60 15.09
C SER A 122 9.49 -4.10 14.93
N LEU A 123 8.67 -4.85 15.65
CA LEU A 123 8.53 -6.29 15.55
C LEU A 123 7.03 -6.60 15.48
N LEU A 124 6.63 -7.37 14.48
CA LEU A 124 5.24 -7.84 14.28
C LEU A 124 5.27 -9.36 14.17
N TYR A 125 4.42 -10.00 14.92
CA TYR A 125 4.03 -11.40 14.72
C TYR A 125 2.55 -11.44 14.36
N ASP A 126 2.23 -12.13 13.27
CA ASP A 126 0.87 -12.30 12.79
C ASP A 126 0.59 -13.77 12.51
N SER A 127 -0.53 -14.24 13.00
CA SER A 127 -1.00 -15.63 12.93
C SER A 127 -2.37 -15.67 12.30
N GLN A 128 -2.44 -16.12 11.06
CA GLN A 128 -3.66 -16.26 10.28
C GLN A 128 -4.02 -17.74 10.15
N ASN A 129 -5.23 -18.08 10.53
CA ASN A 129 -5.81 -19.41 10.35
C ASN A 129 -6.99 -19.27 9.40
N ARG A 130 -6.86 -19.83 8.21
CA ARG A 130 -7.93 -19.99 7.23
C ARG A 130 -8.26 -21.46 7.04
N PRO A 131 -9.44 -21.80 6.55
CA PRO A 131 -9.79 -23.18 6.24
C PRO A 131 -8.84 -23.86 5.25
N GLU A 132 -8.26 -23.06 4.34
CA GLU A 132 -7.40 -23.55 3.26
C GLU A 132 -5.94 -23.65 3.71
N PHE A 133 -5.48 -22.77 4.62
CA PHE A 133 -4.10 -22.74 5.07
C PHE A 133 -3.93 -22.03 6.41
N HIS A 134 -2.86 -22.35 7.09
CA HIS A 134 -2.36 -21.57 8.21
C HIS A 134 -1.11 -20.79 7.79
N ARG A 135 -1.09 -19.49 8.09
CA ARG A 135 0.02 -18.60 7.76
C ARG A 135 0.55 -17.94 9.03
N ARG A 136 1.86 -17.89 9.17
CA ARG A 136 2.55 -17.19 10.24
C ARG A 136 3.51 -16.19 9.61
N VAL A 137 3.45 -14.94 10.05
CA VAL A 137 4.29 -13.86 9.53
C VAL A 137 5.05 -13.23 10.68
N LEU A 138 6.37 -13.18 10.57
CA LEU A 138 7.24 -12.44 11.47
C LEU A 138 7.88 -11.31 10.69
N THR A 139 7.62 -10.07 11.08
CA THR A 139 8.23 -8.88 10.47
C THR A 139 9.07 -8.15 11.49
N SER A 140 10.29 -7.79 11.13
CA SER A 140 11.17 -6.93 11.93
C SER A 140 11.70 -5.80 11.05
N ALA A 141 11.61 -4.57 11.52
CA ALA A 141 12.04 -3.42 10.72
C ALA A 141 12.81 -2.38 11.53
N LEU A 142 13.83 -1.81 10.88
CA LEU A 142 14.56 -0.62 11.33
C LEU A 142 14.37 0.48 10.31
N ARG A 143 13.72 1.57 10.71
CA ARG A 143 13.29 2.67 9.85
C ARG A 143 13.80 4.01 10.33
N TYR A 144 14.20 4.85 9.38
CA TYR A 144 14.52 6.25 9.61
C TYR A 144 13.56 7.13 8.84
N ARG A 145 12.97 8.10 9.53
CA ARG A 145 12.07 9.07 8.91
C ARG A 145 12.53 10.47 9.26
N TRP A 146 12.49 11.36 8.30
CA TRP A 146 12.70 12.78 8.55
C TRP A 146 11.87 13.64 7.62
N GLN A 147 11.66 14.85 8.06
CA GLN A 147 10.87 15.84 7.36
C GLN A 147 11.66 17.12 7.24
N SER A 148 11.57 17.81 6.07
CA SER A 148 12.16 19.14 5.90
C SER A 148 11.58 20.15 6.87
N PRO A 149 12.30 21.26 7.18
CA PRO A 149 11.83 22.29 8.10
C PRO A 149 10.49 22.91 7.72
N ASN A 150 10.24 23.07 6.41
CA ASN A 150 8.98 23.59 5.87
C ASN A 150 7.83 22.55 5.88
N GLY A 151 8.13 21.27 6.18
CA GLY A 151 7.15 20.20 6.24
C GLY A 151 6.66 19.66 4.91
N LEU A 152 7.18 20.18 3.78
CA LEU A 152 6.73 19.79 2.43
C LEU A 152 7.35 18.48 1.94
N LEU A 153 8.58 18.19 2.38
CA LEU A 153 9.34 17.01 2.01
C LEU A 153 9.37 16.02 3.17
N ARG A 154 9.04 14.77 2.89
CA ARG A 154 9.14 13.64 3.83
C ARG A 154 9.98 12.55 3.21
N HIS A 155 10.91 12.04 3.98
CA HIS A 155 11.79 10.97 3.59
C HIS A 155 11.68 9.82 4.57
N ARG A 156 11.83 8.60 4.06
CA ARG A 156 11.89 7.38 4.85
C ARG A 156 12.94 6.47 4.25
N ILE A 157 13.81 5.94 5.09
CA ILE A 157 14.69 4.83 4.75
C ILE A 157 14.28 3.63 5.60
N ASP A 158 13.99 2.51 4.96
CA ASP A 158 13.90 1.20 5.58
C ASP A 158 15.29 0.56 5.46
N LEU A 159 16.08 0.62 6.53
CA LEU A 159 17.46 0.13 6.51
C LEU A 159 17.52 -1.38 6.58
N ILE A 160 16.61 -1.98 7.34
CA ILE A 160 16.37 -3.41 7.42
C ILE A 160 14.86 -3.59 7.53
N ASP A 161 14.29 -4.40 6.67
CA ASP A 161 12.89 -4.82 6.76
C ASP A 161 12.88 -6.32 6.40
N LEU A 162 12.74 -7.13 7.45
CA LEU A 162 12.69 -8.59 7.35
C LEU A 162 11.25 -9.02 7.40
N ASN A 163 10.85 -9.82 6.44
CA ASN A 163 9.53 -10.45 6.41
C ASN A 163 9.72 -11.96 6.20
N TYR A 164 9.39 -12.73 7.22
CA TYR A 164 9.45 -14.17 7.22
C TYR A 164 8.03 -14.71 7.24
N VAL A 165 7.65 -15.38 6.15
CA VAL A 165 6.35 -16.05 5.98
C VAL A 165 6.56 -17.54 6.09
N PHE A 166 5.81 -18.16 6.97
CA PHE A 166 5.84 -19.60 7.21
C PHE A 166 4.42 -20.17 7.08
N MET A 167 4.28 -21.23 6.30
CA MET A 167 3.03 -21.96 6.07
C MET A 167 3.09 -23.32 6.77
N PRO A 168 2.69 -23.41 8.05
CA PRO A 168 2.79 -24.66 8.82
C PRO A 168 1.82 -25.73 8.33
N TRP A 169 0.74 -25.34 7.68
CA TRP A 169 -0.28 -26.27 7.20
C TRP A 169 -1.02 -25.70 5.99
N ILE A 170 -1.27 -26.56 5.03
CA ILE A 170 -2.11 -26.31 3.86
C ILE A 170 -3.05 -27.52 3.73
N SER A 171 -4.34 -27.28 3.47
CA SER A 171 -5.35 -28.33 3.26
C SER A 171 -4.94 -29.24 2.10
N GLU A 172 -5.12 -30.56 2.28
CA GLU A 172 -4.83 -31.54 1.21
C GLU A 172 -5.74 -31.35 -0.01
N THR A 173 -7.00 -31.00 0.21
CA THR A 173 -7.95 -30.69 -0.87
C THR A 173 -7.48 -29.49 -1.64
N PHE A 174 -7.15 -28.39 -0.95
CA PHE A 174 -6.64 -27.18 -1.58
C PHE A 174 -5.32 -27.42 -2.32
N ARG A 175 -4.42 -28.24 -1.76
CA ARG A 175 -3.17 -28.62 -2.39
C ARG A 175 -3.40 -29.36 -3.69
N LYS A 176 -4.26 -30.38 -3.69
CA LYS A 176 -4.57 -31.18 -4.88
C LYS A 176 -5.28 -30.39 -5.96
N ASP A 177 -6.26 -29.57 -5.58
CA ASP A 177 -7.11 -28.86 -6.54
C ASP A 177 -6.41 -27.65 -7.17
N TYR A 178 -5.45 -27.04 -6.46
CA TYR A 178 -4.84 -25.78 -6.89
C TYR A 178 -3.32 -25.75 -6.97
N LEU A 179 -2.60 -26.64 -6.29
CA LEU A 179 -1.13 -26.59 -6.22
C LEU A 179 -0.42 -27.76 -6.88
N GLU A 180 -1.06 -28.95 -7.02
CA GLU A 180 -0.45 -30.17 -7.53
C GLU A 180 -0.85 -30.50 -9.00
N ASP A 181 -1.56 -29.59 -9.68
CA ASP A 181 -1.86 -29.79 -11.09
C ASP A 181 -0.56 -29.88 -11.91
N GLU A 182 -0.35 -31.01 -12.61
CA GLU A 182 0.89 -31.34 -13.34
C GLU A 182 1.17 -30.42 -14.54
N THR A 183 0.23 -29.55 -14.87
CA THR A 183 0.47 -28.50 -15.86
C THR A 183 1.15 -27.33 -15.16
N ASP A 184 2.26 -26.83 -15.71
CA ASP A 184 3.02 -25.63 -15.21
C ASP A 184 2.18 -24.35 -15.04
N ARG A 185 0.86 -24.47 -15.08
CA ARG A 185 -0.10 -23.37 -15.07
C ARG A 185 -0.28 -22.70 -13.68
N ASN A 186 0.34 -23.20 -12.63
CA ASN A 186 0.12 -22.70 -11.26
C ASN A 186 1.41 -22.26 -10.55
N ALA A 187 2.47 -21.92 -11.28
CA ALA A 187 3.74 -21.52 -10.68
C ALA A 187 3.59 -20.26 -9.78
N ILE A 188 2.80 -19.27 -10.23
CA ILE A 188 2.52 -18.05 -9.46
C ILE A 188 1.71 -18.39 -8.21
N LEU A 189 0.69 -19.21 -8.34
CA LEU A 189 -0.15 -19.65 -7.23
C LEU A 189 0.66 -20.43 -6.21
N ARG A 190 1.44 -21.42 -6.66
CA ARG A 190 2.31 -22.24 -5.81
C ARG A 190 3.27 -21.42 -5.01
N TYR A 191 3.94 -20.45 -5.64
CA TYR A 191 4.89 -19.55 -4.97
C TYR A 191 4.27 -18.73 -3.82
N ASN A 192 2.96 -18.45 -3.89
CA ASN A 192 2.26 -17.70 -2.84
C ASN A 192 1.98 -18.53 -1.58
N TYR A 193 2.01 -19.86 -1.69
CA TYR A 193 1.79 -20.78 -0.57
C TYR A 193 3.07 -21.48 -0.11
N GLU A 194 4.23 -21.02 -0.57
CA GLU A 194 5.52 -21.45 -0.08
C GLU A 194 6.00 -20.59 1.09
N ASN A 195 6.93 -21.15 1.86
CA ASN A 195 7.64 -20.37 2.86
C ASN A 195 8.51 -19.33 2.18
N LEU A 196 8.44 -18.09 2.65
CA LEU A 196 9.09 -16.98 1.99
C LEU A 196 9.89 -16.15 2.98
N PHE A 197 11.11 -15.80 2.61
CA PHE A 197 11.94 -14.88 3.34
C PHE A 197 12.28 -13.67 2.47
N ILE A 198 11.92 -12.47 2.94
CA ILE A 198 12.19 -11.22 2.25
C ILE A 198 13.02 -10.33 3.19
N MET A 199 14.24 -10.01 2.80
CA MET A 199 15.04 -8.96 3.43
C MET A 199 15.19 -7.81 2.43
N ARG A 200 14.59 -6.67 2.73
CA ARG A 200 14.61 -5.51 1.86
C ARG A 200 15.26 -4.28 2.48
N LEU A 201 15.87 -3.48 1.64
CA LEU A 201 16.25 -2.09 1.85
C LEU A 201 15.28 -1.23 1.05
N GLY A 202 14.84 -0.10 1.60
CA GLY A 202 13.90 0.78 0.92
C GLY A 202 14.20 2.25 1.16
N TYR A 203 13.87 3.07 0.16
CA TYR A 203 13.85 4.52 0.29
C TYR A 203 12.55 5.06 -0.29
N SER A 204 11.89 5.91 0.48
CA SER A 204 10.68 6.60 0.06
C SER A 204 10.84 8.11 0.21
N PHE A 205 10.38 8.81 -0.79
CA PHE A 205 10.34 10.26 -0.84
C PHE A 205 8.92 10.71 -1.14
N THR A 206 8.41 11.69 -0.39
CA THR A 206 7.10 12.30 -0.63
C THR A 206 7.23 13.80 -0.56
N TYR A 207 6.81 14.47 -1.62
CA TYR A 207 6.62 15.91 -1.66
C TYR A 207 5.12 16.23 -1.71
N ASN A 208 4.69 17.18 -0.88
CA ASN A 208 3.36 17.72 -0.95
C ASN A 208 3.45 19.24 -0.82
N SER A 209 3.00 19.96 -1.84
CA SER A 209 3.05 21.43 -1.88
C SER A 209 2.18 22.11 -0.81
N GLN A 210 1.26 21.35 -0.18
CA GLN A 210 0.41 21.84 0.89
C GLN A 210 0.91 21.35 2.24
N ARG A 211 1.33 22.30 3.08
CA ARG A 211 1.90 22.03 4.40
C ARG A 211 0.94 21.33 5.38
N ASN A 212 -0.35 21.57 5.25
CA ASN A 212 -1.39 21.11 6.18
C ASN A 212 -2.46 20.27 5.48
N ALA A 213 -2.06 19.40 4.54
CA ALA A 213 -2.98 18.51 3.83
C ALA A 213 -3.67 17.45 4.74
N THR A 214 -3.84 17.76 6.02
CA THR A 214 -4.74 17.05 6.93
C THR A 214 -6.17 17.54 6.83
N SER A 215 -6.38 18.70 6.22
CA SER A 215 -7.71 19.24 5.97
C SER A 215 -8.20 18.79 4.61
N ILE A 216 -9.17 17.89 4.61
CA ILE A 216 -9.99 17.54 3.46
C ILE A 216 -10.77 18.79 2.96
N ALA A 217 -10.77 19.87 3.73
CA ALA A 217 -11.40 21.16 3.45
C ALA A 217 -10.79 21.90 2.24
N ASP A 218 -9.57 21.55 1.82
CA ASP A 218 -8.95 22.12 0.62
C ASP A 218 -9.37 21.42 -0.68
N TYR A 219 -10.62 21.02 -0.74
CA TYR A 219 -11.23 20.53 -1.96
C TYR A 219 -11.11 21.58 -3.07
N GLY A 220 -10.29 21.29 -4.08
CA GLY A 220 -10.05 22.23 -5.18
C GLY A 220 -8.86 23.17 -5.03
N SER A 221 -7.98 23.00 -4.05
CA SER A 221 -6.74 23.79 -3.98
C SER A 221 -5.72 23.40 -5.08
N ASN A 222 -4.84 24.35 -5.44
CA ASN A 222 -3.71 24.08 -6.30
C ASN A 222 -2.65 23.26 -5.57
N ALA A 223 -2.74 21.93 -5.63
CA ALA A 223 -1.83 21.02 -4.96
C ALA A 223 -0.93 20.28 -5.96
N LEU A 224 0.30 20.04 -5.56
CA LEU A 224 1.24 19.14 -6.24
C LEU A 224 1.71 18.09 -5.24
N GLY A 225 1.45 16.84 -5.53
CA GLY A 225 1.97 15.68 -4.81
C GLY A 225 2.94 14.91 -5.69
N ILE A 226 4.08 14.52 -5.15
CA ILE A 226 5.04 13.61 -5.80
C ILE A 226 5.41 12.55 -4.79
N ARG A 227 5.33 11.29 -5.20
CA ARG A 227 5.79 10.15 -4.42
C ARG A 227 6.75 9.33 -5.25
N PHE A 228 7.87 9.02 -4.66
CA PHE A 228 8.85 8.10 -5.22
C PHE A 228 9.19 7.05 -4.16
N ASN A 229 9.25 5.79 -4.58
CA ASN A 229 9.62 4.68 -3.73
C ASN A 229 10.55 3.75 -4.51
N VAL A 230 11.63 3.32 -3.87
CA VAL A 230 12.50 2.28 -4.41
C VAL A 230 12.81 1.27 -3.31
N GLU A 231 12.72 -0.01 -3.64
CA GLU A 231 13.12 -1.09 -2.74
C GLU A 231 13.96 -2.14 -3.46
N SER A 232 14.94 -2.65 -2.75
CA SER A 232 15.86 -3.69 -3.19
C SER A 232 15.82 -4.82 -2.18
N ALA A 233 15.43 -6.01 -2.59
CA ALA A 233 15.33 -7.18 -1.73
C ALA A 233 16.36 -8.25 -2.09
N GLY A 234 16.85 -8.96 -1.07
CA GLY A 234 17.71 -10.14 -1.20
C GLY A 234 19.15 -9.87 -1.61
N ASN A 235 19.50 -8.65 -2.06
CA ASN A 235 20.83 -8.37 -2.61
C ASN A 235 21.95 -8.50 -1.57
N VAL A 236 21.70 -8.04 -0.35
CA VAL A 236 22.65 -8.18 0.76
C VAL A 236 22.85 -9.65 1.08
N LEU A 237 21.77 -10.42 1.19
CA LEU A 237 21.82 -11.86 1.44
C LEU A 237 22.53 -12.61 0.31
N TYR A 238 22.26 -12.26 -0.93
CA TYR A 238 22.90 -12.86 -2.10
C TYR A 238 24.42 -12.62 -2.10
N GLY A 239 24.84 -11.40 -1.78
CA GLY A 239 26.25 -11.07 -1.63
C GLY A 239 26.94 -11.91 -0.55
N PHE A 240 26.33 -12.04 0.62
CA PHE A 240 26.83 -12.91 1.71
C PHE A 240 26.80 -14.39 1.32
N SER A 241 25.72 -14.87 0.73
CA SER A 241 25.58 -16.28 0.30
C SER A 241 26.67 -16.67 -0.70
N ASN A 242 26.95 -15.78 -1.66
CA ASN A 242 27.99 -16.01 -2.66
C ASN A 242 29.42 -15.97 -2.03
N LEU A 243 29.65 -15.04 -1.09
CA LEU A 243 30.97 -14.88 -0.45
C LEU A 243 31.30 -16.05 0.48
N PHE A 244 30.32 -16.57 1.20
CA PHE A 244 30.51 -17.63 2.21
C PHE A 244 30.13 -19.03 1.70
N GLY A 245 29.80 -19.19 0.42
CA GLY A 245 29.49 -20.51 -0.18
C GLY A 245 28.26 -21.16 0.44
N ALA A 246 27.15 -20.39 0.60
CA ALA A 246 25.91 -20.91 1.17
C ALA A 246 25.32 -22.06 0.33
N SER A 247 24.55 -22.94 0.96
CA SER A 247 23.87 -24.04 0.31
C SER A 247 22.78 -23.56 -0.65
N ARG A 248 22.54 -24.34 -1.71
CA ARG A 248 21.44 -24.13 -2.66
C ARG A 248 20.43 -25.26 -2.55
N ASN A 249 19.18 -24.96 -2.83
CA ASN A 249 18.13 -25.98 -2.96
C ASN A 249 18.22 -26.66 -4.34
N ASP A 250 17.32 -27.64 -4.58
CA ASP A 250 17.26 -28.41 -5.84
C ASP A 250 16.94 -27.51 -7.07
N GLN A 251 16.37 -26.32 -6.85
CA GLN A 251 16.09 -25.32 -7.88
C GLN A 251 17.28 -24.37 -8.11
N GLY A 252 18.41 -24.58 -7.45
CA GLY A 252 19.62 -23.78 -7.58
C GLY A 252 19.56 -22.43 -6.85
N GLN A 253 18.55 -22.19 -6.02
CA GLN A 253 18.39 -20.97 -5.24
C GLN A 253 19.16 -21.05 -3.92
N TYR A 254 19.80 -19.97 -3.50
CA TYR A 254 20.37 -19.87 -2.16
C TYR A 254 19.26 -19.84 -1.11
N THR A 255 19.49 -20.52 -0.01
CA THR A 255 18.54 -20.61 1.10
C THR A 255 19.11 -20.02 2.39
N LEU A 256 18.23 -19.46 3.23
CA LEU A 256 18.50 -19.09 4.61
C LEU A 256 17.47 -19.85 5.48
N PHE A 257 17.94 -20.60 6.48
CA PHE A 257 17.09 -21.49 7.28
C PHE A 257 16.25 -22.48 6.43
N ASN A 258 16.86 -23.03 5.36
CA ASN A 258 16.23 -23.91 4.37
C ASN A 258 15.06 -23.25 3.58
N ILE A 259 14.98 -21.92 3.55
CA ILE A 259 13.96 -21.18 2.81
C ILE A 259 14.66 -20.31 1.77
N ALA A 260 14.19 -20.36 0.53
CA ALA A 260 14.65 -19.48 -0.52
C ALA A 260 14.24 -18.03 -0.22
N TYR A 261 15.18 -17.10 -0.31
CA TYR A 261 14.85 -15.69 -0.10
C TYR A 261 14.56 -15.00 -1.44
N ALA A 262 13.60 -14.06 -1.38
CA ALA A 262 13.24 -13.27 -2.55
C ALA A 262 14.35 -12.27 -2.93
N GLN A 263 14.64 -12.17 -4.24
CA GLN A 263 15.57 -11.19 -4.78
C GLN A 263 14.92 -10.41 -5.92
N TYR A 264 14.73 -9.10 -5.70
CA TYR A 264 14.11 -8.21 -6.69
C TYR A 264 14.52 -6.74 -6.49
N LEU A 265 14.29 -5.94 -7.51
CA LEU A 265 14.31 -4.48 -7.46
C LEU A 265 12.92 -3.97 -7.83
N LYS A 266 12.37 -3.05 -7.04
CA LYS A 266 11.07 -2.43 -7.28
C LYS A 266 11.19 -0.92 -7.19
N GLY A 267 10.54 -0.21 -8.11
CA GLY A 267 10.45 1.24 -8.12
C GLY A 267 9.05 1.71 -8.46
N ASP A 268 8.55 2.69 -7.72
CA ASP A 268 7.26 3.31 -7.92
C ASP A 268 7.44 4.83 -8.03
N PHE A 269 6.73 5.45 -8.94
CA PHE A 269 6.67 6.88 -9.09
C PHE A 269 5.23 7.32 -9.32
N ASP A 270 4.77 8.26 -8.51
CA ASP A 270 3.44 8.86 -8.61
C ASP A 270 3.57 10.37 -8.60
N ILE A 271 2.83 11.04 -9.46
CA ILE A 271 2.64 12.48 -9.45
C ILE A 271 1.17 12.81 -9.58
N SER A 272 0.68 13.67 -8.71
CA SER A 272 -0.68 14.21 -8.75
C SER A 272 -0.65 15.73 -8.75
N LYS A 273 -1.46 16.33 -9.60
CA LYS A 273 -1.60 17.79 -9.69
C LYS A 273 -3.06 18.17 -9.72
N SER A 274 -3.45 19.05 -8.82
CA SER A 274 -4.77 19.69 -8.82
C SER A 274 -4.63 21.12 -9.32
N PHE A 275 -5.54 21.51 -10.23
CA PHE A 275 -5.69 22.85 -10.76
C PHE A 275 -7.04 23.38 -10.32
N ARG A 276 -7.06 24.44 -9.53
CA ARG A 276 -8.28 25.13 -9.17
C ARG A 276 -8.56 26.22 -10.19
N PHE A 277 -9.70 26.14 -10.85
CA PHE A 277 -10.15 27.16 -11.82
C PHE A 277 -10.88 28.30 -11.11
N ASP A 278 -11.78 27.93 -10.19
CA ASP A 278 -12.55 28.85 -9.37
C ASP A 278 -12.94 28.19 -8.03
N ASP A 279 -13.83 28.80 -7.25
CA ASP A 279 -14.26 28.30 -5.94
C ASP A 279 -15.13 27.04 -6.03
N ARG A 280 -15.61 26.69 -7.21
CA ARG A 280 -16.49 25.54 -7.44
C ARG A 280 -15.87 24.44 -8.28
N ASN A 281 -14.87 24.78 -9.11
CA ASN A 281 -14.39 23.90 -10.17
C ASN A 281 -12.89 23.65 -10.06
N SER A 282 -12.50 22.39 -10.18
CA SER A 282 -11.10 21.97 -10.21
C SER A 282 -10.89 20.78 -11.13
N LEU A 283 -9.66 20.63 -11.62
CA LEU A 283 -9.19 19.47 -12.37
C LEU A 283 -8.05 18.82 -11.62
N ALA A 284 -8.16 17.55 -11.34
CA ALA A 284 -7.09 16.74 -10.76
C ALA A 284 -6.55 15.78 -11.82
N LEU A 285 -5.23 15.73 -11.96
CA LEU A 285 -4.50 14.83 -12.83
C LEU A 285 -3.60 13.94 -11.99
N HIS A 286 -3.50 12.67 -12.36
CA HIS A 286 -2.61 11.71 -11.74
C HIS A 286 -1.90 10.89 -12.81
N PHE A 287 -0.62 10.64 -12.58
CA PHE A 287 0.22 9.70 -13.31
C PHE A 287 0.94 8.82 -12.31
N GLY A 288 0.83 7.51 -12.46
CA GLY A 288 1.51 6.52 -11.66
C GLY A 288 2.18 5.46 -12.53
N ILE A 289 3.42 5.15 -12.23
CA ILE A 289 4.16 4.05 -12.85
C ILE A 289 4.88 3.24 -11.78
N GLY A 290 4.81 1.92 -11.88
CA GLY A 290 5.53 1.00 -11.04
C GLY A 290 6.20 -0.09 -11.86
N VAL A 291 7.42 -0.47 -11.49
CA VAL A 291 8.16 -1.56 -12.09
C VAL A 291 8.82 -2.39 -11.00
N ALA A 292 8.63 -3.70 -11.02
CA ALA A 292 9.24 -4.63 -10.11
C ALA A 292 9.88 -5.78 -10.90
N TYR A 293 11.19 -5.98 -10.74
CA TYR A 293 11.98 -6.92 -11.51
C TYR A 293 12.58 -8.00 -10.62
N PRO A 294 12.11 -9.26 -10.70
CA PRO A 294 12.72 -10.40 -10.01
C PRO A 294 13.97 -10.86 -10.78
N TYR A 295 15.05 -11.15 -10.07
CA TYR A 295 16.28 -11.64 -10.66
C TYR A 295 17.10 -12.48 -9.66
N GLY A 296 18.20 -13.09 -10.14
CA GLY A 296 19.12 -13.84 -9.31
C GLY A 296 18.44 -15.03 -8.62
N ASN A 297 18.19 -14.90 -7.33
CA ASN A 297 17.58 -15.93 -6.50
C ASN A 297 16.05 -16.10 -6.72
N SER A 298 15.42 -15.19 -7.46
CA SER A 298 13.97 -15.23 -7.72
C SER A 298 13.65 -15.18 -9.19
N THR A 299 12.76 -16.07 -9.62
CA THR A 299 12.18 -16.07 -10.97
C THR A 299 10.85 -15.34 -11.03
N ILE A 300 10.13 -15.31 -9.91
CA ILE A 300 8.80 -14.73 -9.74
C ILE A 300 8.83 -13.76 -8.56
N LEU A 301 8.06 -12.67 -8.63
CA LEU A 301 7.88 -11.75 -7.52
C LEU A 301 6.94 -12.34 -6.46
N PRO A 302 7.21 -12.13 -5.16
CA PRO A 302 6.23 -12.38 -4.12
C PRO A 302 4.92 -11.65 -4.42
N TYR A 303 3.80 -12.32 -4.15
CA TYR A 303 2.46 -11.80 -4.44
C TYR A 303 2.21 -10.39 -3.85
N GLU A 304 2.64 -10.18 -2.61
CA GLU A 304 2.51 -8.89 -1.92
C GLU A 304 3.31 -7.74 -2.58
N LYS A 305 4.21 -8.08 -3.51
CA LYS A 305 5.04 -7.12 -4.26
C LYS A 305 4.59 -6.90 -5.69
N ARG A 306 3.68 -7.73 -6.17
CA ARG A 306 3.10 -7.60 -7.52
C ARG A 306 2.08 -6.47 -7.54
N TYR A 307 1.87 -5.93 -8.72
CA TYR A 307 0.86 -4.90 -8.96
C TYR A 307 -0.46 -5.52 -9.39
N PHE A 308 -1.53 -4.79 -9.12
CA PHE A 308 -2.87 -5.05 -9.65
C PHE A 308 -3.51 -3.76 -10.13
N SER A 309 -4.51 -3.84 -11.00
CA SER A 309 -5.25 -2.72 -11.55
C SER A 309 -6.77 -2.92 -11.41
N GLY A 310 -7.50 -1.80 -11.59
CA GLY A 310 -8.94 -1.72 -11.32
C GLY A 310 -9.25 -1.23 -9.90
N GLY A 311 -10.51 -0.93 -9.65
CA GLY A 311 -11.01 -0.42 -8.39
C GLY A 311 -11.05 1.12 -8.31
N ALA A 312 -11.55 1.61 -7.20
CA ALA A 312 -11.88 3.02 -6.97
C ALA A 312 -10.72 4.02 -7.10
N ASN A 313 -9.46 3.58 -7.02
CA ASN A 313 -8.26 4.43 -7.03
C ASN A 313 -7.31 4.14 -8.20
N SER A 314 -7.75 3.40 -9.22
CA SER A 314 -6.98 3.07 -10.41
C SER A 314 -7.86 3.28 -11.64
N VAL A 315 -8.16 2.26 -12.43
CA VAL A 315 -9.03 2.33 -13.62
C VAL A 315 -10.45 1.91 -13.22
N ARG A 316 -11.34 2.88 -12.98
CA ARG A 316 -12.66 2.71 -12.35
C ARG A 316 -13.72 2.01 -13.20
N GLY A 317 -13.42 1.65 -14.44
CA GLY A 317 -14.28 0.78 -15.26
C GLY A 317 -14.20 -0.70 -14.89
N TRP A 318 -13.28 -1.10 -14.02
CA TRP A 318 -13.05 -2.47 -13.58
C TRP A 318 -13.09 -2.57 -12.05
N SER A 319 -13.59 -3.70 -11.56
CA SER A 319 -13.47 -4.06 -10.14
C SER A 319 -12.00 -4.23 -9.73
N VAL A 320 -11.75 -4.27 -8.43
CA VAL A 320 -10.40 -4.49 -7.92
C VAL A 320 -9.84 -5.82 -8.44
N ARG A 321 -8.66 -5.78 -9.05
CA ARG A 321 -7.98 -6.95 -9.64
C ARG A 321 -8.73 -7.62 -10.79
N GLU A 322 -9.56 -6.91 -11.51
CA GLU A 322 -10.26 -7.42 -12.69
C GLU A 322 -9.50 -7.09 -13.99
N LEU A 323 -8.60 -6.10 -13.99
CA LEU A 323 -7.92 -5.63 -15.18
C LEU A 323 -6.52 -6.19 -15.32
N GLY A 324 -6.22 -6.80 -16.48
CA GLY A 324 -4.88 -7.28 -16.88
C GLY A 324 -4.41 -8.56 -16.19
N PRO A 325 -3.16 -8.95 -16.37
CA PRO A 325 -2.09 -8.22 -17.07
C PRO A 325 -2.23 -8.23 -18.59
N GLY A 326 -1.85 -7.11 -19.23
CA GLY A 326 -1.92 -6.95 -20.69
C GLY A 326 -3.30 -7.23 -21.25
N ARG A 327 -3.41 -8.29 -22.07
CA ARG A 327 -4.66 -8.78 -22.68
C ARG A 327 -5.30 -9.95 -21.93
N PHE A 328 -4.74 -10.38 -20.81
CA PHE A 328 -5.24 -11.49 -20.02
C PHE A 328 -6.53 -11.10 -19.28
N THR A 329 -7.55 -11.97 -19.29
CA THR A 329 -8.88 -11.74 -18.68
C THR A 329 -9.19 -12.67 -17.50
N GLY A 330 -8.27 -13.54 -17.11
CA GLY A 330 -8.56 -14.67 -16.22
C GLY A 330 -9.17 -15.87 -16.97
N GLY A 331 -9.14 -17.05 -16.35
CA GLY A 331 -9.72 -18.26 -16.90
C GLY A 331 -11.19 -18.40 -16.54
N ASP A 332 -11.99 -18.96 -17.43
CA ASP A 332 -13.36 -19.50 -17.23
C ASP A 332 -14.38 -18.64 -16.45
N GLY A 333 -14.25 -17.32 -16.49
CA GLY A 333 -15.22 -16.40 -15.86
C GLY A 333 -15.19 -16.38 -14.33
N ARG A 334 -14.31 -17.14 -13.68
CA ARG A 334 -13.98 -16.99 -12.27
C ARG A 334 -12.85 -15.98 -12.14
N ILE A 335 -13.01 -15.02 -11.25
CA ILE A 335 -12.00 -14.01 -10.98
C ILE A 335 -10.80 -14.72 -10.35
N ASP A 336 -9.76 -14.92 -11.14
CA ASP A 336 -8.49 -15.43 -10.65
C ASP A 336 -7.63 -14.27 -10.13
N PHE A 337 -8.00 -13.77 -8.96
CA PHE A 337 -7.34 -12.62 -8.32
C PHE A 337 -5.81 -12.78 -8.18
N ILE A 338 -5.31 -13.98 -8.21
CA ILE A 338 -3.89 -14.27 -8.04
C ILE A 338 -3.16 -14.09 -9.36
N ASN A 339 -3.76 -14.56 -10.45
CA ASN A 339 -3.19 -14.42 -11.77
C ASN A 339 -3.46 -13.04 -12.40
N GLN A 340 -4.41 -12.27 -11.89
CA GLN A 340 -4.63 -10.88 -12.31
C GLN A 340 -3.67 -9.90 -11.58
N THR A 341 -2.41 -10.22 -11.62
CA THR A 341 -1.31 -9.41 -11.07
C THR A 341 -0.16 -9.29 -12.06
N GLY A 342 0.61 -8.21 -11.96
CA GLY A 342 1.72 -7.92 -12.88
C GLY A 342 2.97 -7.40 -12.18
N ASP A 343 4.02 -7.24 -12.95
CA ASP A 343 5.32 -6.73 -12.53
C ASP A 343 5.52 -5.26 -12.92
N ILE A 344 4.71 -4.76 -13.85
CA ILE A 344 4.68 -3.37 -14.30
C ILE A 344 3.25 -2.86 -14.15
N LYS A 345 3.10 -1.60 -13.75
CA LYS A 345 1.83 -0.89 -13.64
C LYS A 345 1.92 0.48 -14.26
N LEU A 346 0.86 0.91 -14.93
CA LEU A 346 0.65 2.26 -15.42
C LEU A 346 -0.76 2.70 -15.06
N ASP A 347 -0.89 3.86 -14.41
CA ASP A 347 -2.15 4.54 -14.13
C ASP A 347 -2.09 5.98 -14.63
N LEU A 348 -3.12 6.41 -15.34
CA LEU A 348 -3.36 7.76 -15.83
C LEU A 348 -4.79 8.14 -15.48
N ASN A 349 -4.97 9.18 -14.68
CA ASN A 349 -6.30 9.59 -14.25
C ASN A 349 -6.48 11.08 -14.43
N ALA A 350 -7.65 11.47 -14.91
CA ALA A 350 -8.10 12.86 -15.00
C ALA A 350 -9.50 12.97 -14.40
N GLU A 351 -9.68 13.88 -13.45
CA GLU A 351 -10.95 14.06 -12.76
C GLU A 351 -11.29 15.54 -12.66
N TYR A 352 -12.36 15.94 -13.35
CA TYR A 352 -12.97 17.24 -13.19
C TYR A 352 -13.96 17.20 -12.04
N ARG A 353 -13.82 18.11 -11.08
CA ARG A 353 -14.63 18.20 -9.86
C ARG A 353 -15.38 19.51 -9.86
N THR A 354 -16.68 19.46 -9.53
CA THR A 354 -17.54 20.65 -9.45
C THR A 354 -18.40 20.61 -8.20
N TYR A 355 -18.52 21.77 -7.54
CA TYR A 355 -19.45 21.93 -6.43
C TYR A 355 -20.88 21.95 -6.95
N LEU A 356 -21.77 21.18 -6.36
CA LEU A 356 -23.19 21.17 -6.72
C LEU A 356 -24.01 22.00 -5.72
N PHE A 357 -24.19 21.50 -4.53
CA PHE A 357 -24.89 22.17 -3.46
C PHE A 357 -24.57 21.53 -2.11
N TRP A 358 -24.72 22.26 -1.01
CA TRP A 358 -24.50 21.86 0.35
C TRP A 358 -23.07 21.27 0.53
N LYS A 359 -22.95 19.97 0.81
CA LYS A 359 -21.66 19.24 0.92
C LYS A 359 -21.43 18.30 -0.28
N LEU A 360 -22.27 18.38 -1.28
CA LEU A 360 -22.24 17.51 -2.46
C LEU A 360 -21.42 18.14 -3.59
N HIS A 361 -20.48 17.37 -4.11
CA HIS A 361 -19.71 17.67 -5.30
C HIS A 361 -19.92 16.57 -6.35
N GLY A 362 -20.01 16.97 -7.61
CA GLY A 362 -19.96 16.07 -8.75
C GLY A 362 -18.55 15.90 -9.27
N ALA A 363 -18.28 14.79 -9.90
CA ALA A 363 -17.04 14.56 -10.63
C ALA A 363 -17.34 13.85 -11.96
N PHE A 364 -16.59 14.25 -12.99
CA PHE A 364 -16.45 13.52 -14.24
C PHE A 364 -15.01 13.03 -14.33
N PHE A 365 -14.79 11.78 -14.69
CA PHE A 365 -13.45 11.21 -14.76
C PHE A 365 -13.21 10.40 -16.02
N VAL A 366 -11.93 10.36 -16.39
CA VAL A 366 -11.38 9.46 -17.40
C VAL A 366 -10.14 8.82 -16.81
N ASP A 367 -10.12 7.50 -16.81
CA ASP A 367 -8.98 6.72 -16.32
C ASP A 367 -8.43 5.85 -17.45
N ALA A 368 -7.11 5.72 -17.52
CA ALA A 368 -6.43 4.84 -18.44
C ALA A 368 -5.28 4.12 -17.73
N GLY A 369 -5.03 2.86 -18.07
CA GLY A 369 -3.94 2.12 -17.48
C GLY A 369 -4.03 0.63 -17.72
N ASN A 370 -3.05 -0.08 -17.23
CA ASN A 370 -3.01 -1.55 -17.18
C ASN A 370 -1.84 -2.01 -16.30
N ILE A 371 -1.74 -3.30 -16.10
CA ILE A 371 -0.57 -3.98 -15.57
C ILE A 371 -0.01 -4.94 -16.61
N TRP A 372 1.25 -5.32 -16.47
CA TRP A 372 1.93 -6.29 -17.33
C TRP A 372 2.91 -7.13 -16.53
N THR A 373 3.26 -8.29 -17.08
CA THR A 373 4.36 -9.10 -16.59
C THR A 373 5.63 -8.77 -17.38
N ILE A 374 6.80 -8.85 -16.72
CA ILE A 374 8.09 -8.71 -17.42
C ILE A 374 8.42 -9.99 -18.18
N ARG A 375 8.13 -11.13 -17.59
CA ARG A 375 8.35 -12.45 -18.20
C ARG A 375 7.06 -12.96 -18.82
N ASP A 376 7.22 -13.87 -19.78
CA ASP A 376 6.08 -14.62 -20.33
C ASP A 376 5.77 -15.78 -19.40
N TYR A 377 4.56 -15.79 -18.84
CA TYR A 377 4.06 -16.83 -17.96
C TYR A 377 2.93 -17.57 -18.67
N ALA A 378 2.97 -18.92 -18.64
CA ALA A 378 1.93 -19.75 -19.25
C ALA A 378 0.54 -19.51 -18.66
N GLU A 379 0.48 -19.10 -17.39
CA GLU A 379 -0.74 -18.78 -16.65
C GLU A 379 -1.38 -17.45 -17.07
N GLN A 380 -0.61 -16.57 -17.71
CA GLN A 380 -1.02 -15.21 -18.07
C GLN A 380 -0.77 -14.94 -19.57
N PRO A 381 -1.40 -15.70 -20.49
CA PRO A 381 -1.17 -15.54 -21.92
C PRO A 381 -1.55 -14.13 -22.38
N GLY A 382 -0.63 -13.47 -23.10
CA GLY A 382 -0.79 -12.08 -23.53
C GLY A 382 -0.56 -11.03 -22.44
N GLY A 383 -0.07 -11.46 -21.25
CA GLY A 383 0.25 -10.55 -20.13
C GLY A 383 1.62 -9.87 -20.22
N GLN A 384 2.51 -10.33 -21.10
CA GLN A 384 3.88 -9.85 -21.17
C GLN A 384 3.98 -8.43 -21.74
N PHE A 385 4.71 -7.55 -21.07
CA PHE A 385 5.01 -6.20 -21.53
C PHE A 385 5.88 -6.22 -22.80
N ARG A 386 5.43 -5.52 -23.82
CA ARG A 386 6.18 -5.32 -25.08
C ARG A 386 6.20 -3.86 -25.44
N MET A 387 7.38 -3.24 -25.43
CA MET A 387 7.54 -1.80 -25.72
C MET A 387 6.93 -1.36 -27.07
N ARG A 388 6.86 -2.27 -28.04
CA ARG A 388 6.32 -1.99 -29.38
C ARG A 388 4.79 -2.00 -29.46
N SER A 389 4.09 -2.57 -28.45
CA SER A 389 2.63 -2.80 -28.52
C SER A 389 1.86 -2.44 -27.23
N PHE A 390 2.55 -2.11 -26.12
CA PHE A 390 1.88 -1.89 -24.82
C PHE A 390 0.76 -0.84 -24.87
N TRP A 391 0.87 0.20 -25.73
CA TRP A 391 -0.17 1.24 -25.87
C TRP A 391 -1.50 0.69 -26.42
N ARG A 392 -1.49 -0.45 -27.14
CA ARG A 392 -2.70 -1.13 -27.62
C ARG A 392 -3.39 -1.94 -26.53
N GLU A 393 -2.70 -2.11 -25.43
CA GLU A 393 -3.13 -2.89 -24.27
C GLU A 393 -3.57 -1.97 -23.12
N ILE A 394 -3.57 -0.64 -23.35
CA ILE A 394 -4.06 0.32 -22.37
C ILE A 394 -5.59 0.25 -22.33
N ALA A 395 -6.13 -0.09 -21.17
CA ALA A 395 -7.54 -0.02 -20.88
C ALA A 395 -7.95 1.43 -20.60
N VAL A 396 -9.14 1.83 -21.03
CA VAL A 396 -9.69 3.16 -20.79
C VAL A 396 -11.09 3.05 -20.23
N SER A 397 -11.38 3.85 -19.20
CA SER A 397 -12.73 4.02 -18.64
C SER A 397 -13.08 5.49 -18.47
N TYR A 398 -14.36 5.75 -18.36
CA TYR A 398 -14.92 7.06 -18.04
C TYR A 398 -16.10 6.91 -17.09
N GLY A 399 -16.45 7.96 -16.40
CA GLY A 399 -17.57 7.86 -15.49
C GLY A 399 -17.92 9.14 -14.77
N LEU A 400 -18.94 9.01 -13.95
CA LEU A 400 -19.45 10.07 -13.09
C LEU A 400 -19.35 9.63 -11.63
N GLY A 401 -19.15 10.58 -10.74
CA GLY A 401 -19.12 10.28 -9.33
C GLY A 401 -19.65 11.42 -8.48
N PHE A 402 -20.05 11.04 -7.27
CA PHE A 402 -20.50 11.96 -6.24
C PHE A 402 -19.54 11.93 -5.05
N ARG A 403 -19.30 13.08 -4.45
CA ARG A 403 -18.45 13.27 -3.29
C ARG A 403 -19.23 14.03 -2.22
N LEU A 404 -19.42 13.41 -1.06
CA LEU A 404 -20.00 14.04 0.12
C LEU A 404 -18.87 14.44 1.06
N ASN A 405 -18.62 15.74 1.19
CA ASN A 405 -17.54 16.27 2.02
C ASN A 405 -18.07 16.61 3.42
N PHE A 406 -17.68 15.82 4.42
CA PHE A 406 -18.06 15.98 5.82
C PHE A 406 -17.00 16.71 6.68
N ASP A 407 -16.09 17.46 6.06
CA ASP A 407 -14.97 18.18 6.67
C ASP A 407 -13.87 17.28 7.26
N TYR A 408 -14.22 16.13 7.86
CA TYR A 408 -13.29 15.15 8.42
C TYR A 408 -13.01 13.99 7.46
N PHE A 409 -13.94 13.68 6.58
CA PHE A 409 -13.82 12.65 5.56
C PHE A 409 -14.73 12.94 4.37
N ILE A 410 -14.37 12.37 3.24
CA ILE A 410 -15.19 12.43 2.01
C ILE A 410 -15.72 11.03 1.74
N LEU A 411 -17.04 10.90 1.60
CA LEU A 411 -17.64 9.71 1.02
C LEU A 411 -17.72 9.88 -0.50
N ARG A 412 -17.33 8.85 -1.20
CA ARG A 412 -17.27 8.84 -2.66
C ARG A 412 -18.06 7.66 -3.22
N LEU A 413 -18.88 7.95 -4.22
CA LEU A 413 -19.59 6.97 -5.03
C LEU A 413 -19.26 7.24 -6.50
N ASP A 414 -18.59 6.30 -7.16
CA ASP A 414 -18.15 6.40 -8.54
C ASP A 414 -18.82 5.33 -9.40
N GLY A 415 -19.50 5.71 -10.46
CA GLY A 415 -19.98 4.83 -11.52
C GLY A 415 -19.07 4.93 -12.74
N GLY A 416 -18.36 3.86 -13.04
CA GLY A 416 -17.40 3.77 -14.14
C GLY A 416 -17.93 2.90 -15.29
N MET A 417 -17.68 3.33 -16.52
CA MET A 417 -17.97 2.60 -17.75
C MET A 417 -16.67 2.29 -18.49
N LYS A 418 -16.52 1.06 -18.98
CA LYS A 418 -15.41 0.67 -19.86
C LYS A 418 -15.53 1.42 -21.19
N ALA A 419 -14.43 1.98 -21.67
CA ALA A 419 -14.36 2.64 -22.98
C ALA A 419 -13.56 1.82 -23.99
N ILE A 420 -12.38 1.33 -23.57
CA ILE A 420 -11.50 0.43 -24.33
C ILE A 420 -11.15 -0.74 -23.45
N HIS A 421 -11.44 -1.96 -23.90
CA HIS A 421 -11.13 -3.20 -23.24
C HIS A 421 -10.08 -4.00 -24.03
N PRO A 422 -8.80 -4.01 -23.62
CA PRO A 422 -7.71 -4.52 -24.45
C PRO A 422 -7.70 -6.05 -24.61
N ALA A 423 -8.44 -6.78 -23.79
CA ALA A 423 -8.44 -8.24 -23.81
C ALA A 423 -9.17 -8.85 -25.05
N TYR A 424 -10.05 -8.08 -25.68
CA TYR A 424 -10.85 -8.56 -26.81
C TYR A 424 -10.30 -8.05 -28.14
N ASP A 425 -10.40 -8.87 -29.18
CA ASP A 425 -10.00 -8.53 -30.57
C ASP A 425 -11.20 -8.04 -31.40
N ASP A 426 -12.42 -8.45 -31.06
CA ASP A 426 -13.61 -8.05 -31.76
C ASP A 426 -14.03 -6.61 -31.40
N VAL A 427 -14.42 -5.83 -32.38
CA VAL A 427 -14.75 -4.39 -32.25
C VAL A 427 -15.80 -4.13 -31.16
N ARG A 428 -16.79 -5.03 -31.04
CA ARG A 428 -17.91 -4.86 -30.11
C ARG A 428 -17.48 -4.92 -28.64
N HIS A 429 -16.57 -5.82 -28.28
CA HIS A 429 -16.09 -5.96 -26.93
C HIS A 429 -14.84 -5.12 -26.65
N HIS A 430 -14.05 -4.85 -27.71
CA HIS A 430 -12.85 -4.00 -27.58
C HIS A 430 -13.20 -2.52 -27.37
N TYR A 431 -14.27 -2.03 -27.98
CA TYR A 431 -14.72 -0.63 -27.88
C TYR A 431 -16.12 -0.51 -27.27
N PRO A 432 -16.27 -0.79 -25.95
CA PRO A 432 -17.55 -0.61 -25.25
C PRO A 432 -18.13 0.80 -25.39
N ILE A 433 -17.30 1.82 -25.56
CA ILE A 433 -17.76 3.21 -25.78
C ILE A 433 -18.66 3.35 -27.01
N ILE A 434 -18.46 2.51 -28.04
CA ILE A 434 -19.28 2.51 -29.27
C ILE A 434 -20.46 1.53 -29.14
N HIS A 435 -20.26 0.43 -28.42
CA HIS A 435 -21.24 -0.63 -28.22
C HIS A 435 -21.44 -0.92 -26.72
N PRO A 436 -22.00 0.04 -25.95
CA PRO A 436 -22.11 -0.11 -24.49
C PRO A 436 -23.09 -1.21 -24.09
N ASP A 437 -22.70 -2.02 -23.13
CA ASP A 437 -23.57 -2.95 -22.42
C ASP A 437 -23.44 -2.67 -20.92
N PHE A 438 -24.54 -2.14 -20.33
CA PHE A 438 -24.51 -1.70 -18.95
C PHE A 438 -24.23 -2.83 -17.94
N LYS A 439 -24.64 -4.06 -18.26
CA LYS A 439 -24.39 -5.21 -17.38
C LYS A 439 -22.94 -5.67 -17.40
N ARG A 440 -22.27 -5.56 -18.53
CA ARG A 440 -20.88 -6.00 -18.74
C ARG A 440 -19.87 -4.91 -18.41
N ASP A 441 -20.21 -3.65 -18.76
CA ASP A 441 -19.23 -2.58 -18.86
C ASP A 441 -19.30 -1.57 -17.71
N PHE A 442 -20.35 -1.62 -16.88
CA PHE A 442 -20.53 -0.72 -15.74
C PHE A 442 -20.02 -1.32 -14.44
N THR A 443 -19.32 -0.49 -13.66
CA THR A 443 -18.83 -0.85 -12.33
C THR A 443 -19.14 0.29 -11.36
N LEU A 444 -19.64 -0.05 -10.18
CA LEU A 444 -19.93 0.89 -9.10
C LEU A 444 -18.90 0.75 -7.99
N HIS A 445 -18.31 1.88 -7.55
CA HIS A 445 -17.34 1.92 -6.47
C HIS A 445 -17.82 2.82 -5.35
N PHE A 446 -17.75 2.31 -4.13
CA PHE A 446 -17.86 3.08 -2.90
C PHE A 446 -16.48 3.22 -2.26
N ALA A 447 -16.10 4.43 -1.86
CA ALA A 447 -14.80 4.68 -1.24
C ALA A 447 -14.85 5.86 -0.27
N VAL A 448 -13.82 5.93 0.58
CA VAL A 448 -13.60 7.04 1.52
C VAL A 448 -12.32 7.78 1.11
N GLY A 449 -12.39 9.10 1.04
CA GLY A 449 -11.29 9.97 0.59
C GLY A 449 -11.31 10.26 -0.91
N LEU A 450 -10.31 11.01 -1.38
CA LEU A 450 -10.10 11.29 -2.80
C LEU A 450 -9.29 10.17 -3.45
N PRO A 451 -9.41 9.93 -4.78
CA PRO A 451 -8.72 8.83 -5.45
C PRO A 451 -7.20 9.05 -5.54
N PHE A 452 -6.74 10.31 -5.60
CA PHE A 452 -5.33 10.72 -5.73
C PHE A 452 -5.15 12.17 -5.29
#